data_cef90a4150cdde9beef3ebb0cf17c4b6
#
_entry.id   cef90a4150cdde9beef3ebb0cf17c4b6
#
_cell.length_a   1.000
_cell.length_b   1.000
_cell.length_c   1.000
_cell.angle_alpha   90.00
_cell.angle_beta   90.00
_cell.angle_gamma   90.00
#
_symmetry.space_group_name_H-M   'P 1'
#
loop_
_entity.id
_entity.type
_entity.pdbx_description
1 polymer ?
#
loop_
_entity_poly.entity_id
_entity_poly.type
_entity_poly.pdbx_seq_one_letter_code
_entity_poly.pdbx_strand_id
1 'polypeptide(L)'
;EIQDIAIVAAPGVTEPAAQDAILSHCEKHRFRFAVLDSPETLNGGIDTMPKPRDSMMGAYYFPWVSMYDTEQDKNVFAPPSGGICGIYGRVDGTRGVHKAPANEIFRGALGLKYNLTDAEQELLNPKGINCIRDFPGRGIRVWGARTISSNPEWRYVNVRRLFCMVEQALQNGTNWVVFEPNT
;
A
#
# COMPACT_ATOMS: atom_id res chain seq x y z
N GLU A 1 17.43 17.32 -1.88
CA GLU A 1 16.52 16.21 -1.57
C GLU A 1 15.08 16.63 -1.88
N ILE A 2 14.28 15.77 -2.56
CA ILE A 2 12.88 16.05 -2.85
C ILE A 2 12.07 15.78 -1.57
N GLN A 3 11.45 16.80 -1.00
CA GLN A 3 10.75 16.73 0.29
C GLN A 3 9.28 16.28 0.17
N ASP A 4 8.63 16.50 -0.96
CA ASP A 4 7.18 16.33 -1.13
C ASP A 4 6.74 14.93 -1.59
N ILE A 5 7.57 13.90 -1.32
CA ILE A 5 7.23 12.52 -1.64
C ILE A 5 6.54 11.87 -0.45
N ALA A 6 5.26 11.52 -0.59
CA ALA A 6 4.47 10.84 0.45
C ALA A 6 4.33 9.32 0.22
N ILE A 7 4.38 8.85 -1.04
CA ILE A 7 4.16 7.45 -1.41
C ILE A 7 5.34 6.97 -2.26
N VAL A 8 5.84 5.78 -1.94
CA VAL A 8 6.93 5.12 -2.68
C VAL A 8 6.47 3.74 -3.12
N ALA A 9 6.62 3.43 -4.39
CA ALA A 9 6.36 2.10 -4.94
C ALA A 9 7.42 1.75 -5.98
N ALA A 10 7.71 0.45 -6.10
CA ALA A 10 8.51 -0.11 -7.17
C ALA A 10 7.73 -1.30 -7.75
N PRO A 11 6.85 -1.04 -8.75
CA PRO A 11 5.94 -2.06 -9.26
C PRO A 11 6.68 -3.30 -9.77
N GLY A 12 6.24 -4.48 -9.31
CA GLY A 12 6.82 -5.78 -9.68
C GLY A 12 8.11 -6.15 -8.94
N VAL A 13 8.62 -5.30 -8.06
CA VAL A 13 9.78 -5.63 -7.22
C VAL A 13 9.31 -6.46 -6.03
N THR A 14 9.61 -7.75 -6.05
CA THR A 14 9.13 -8.74 -5.06
C THR A 14 10.27 -9.40 -4.26
N GLU A 15 11.51 -9.14 -4.62
CA GLU A 15 12.68 -9.66 -3.91
C GLU A 15 12.76 -9.06 -2.50
N PRO A 16 12.94 -9.90 -1.46
CA PRO A 16 12.98 -9.45 -0.06
C PRO A 16 13.98 -8.32 0.20
N ALA A 17 15.20 -8.44 -0.33
CA ALA A 17 16.25 -7.43 -0.12
C ALA A 17 15.90 -6.07 -0.73
N ALA A 18 15.22 -6.06 -1.88
CA ALA A 18 14.78 -4.82 -2.53
C ALA A 18 13.60 -4.19 -1.77
N GLN A 19 12.64 -5.00 -1.31
CA GLN A 19 11.54 -4.52 -0.47
C GLN A 19 12.05 -3.98 0.88
N ASP A 20 13.05 -4.62 1.48
CA ASP A 20 13.71 -4.13 2.69
C ASP A 20 14.41 -2.78 2.48
N ALA A 21 15.04 -2.58 1.32
CA ALA A 21 15.64 -1.30 0.97
C ALA A 21 14.59 -0.18 0.83
N ILE A 22 13.42 -0.48 0.23
CA ILE A 22 12.31 0.47 0.10
C ILE A 22 11.76 0.83 1.49
N LEU A 23 11.55 -0.16 2.36
CA LEU A 23 11.07 0.07 3.72
C LEU A 23 12.07 0.90 4.54
N SER A 24 13.36 0.56 4.47
CA SER A 24 14.43 1.30 5.15
C SER A 24 14.52 2.75 4.67
N HIS A 25 14.31 2.98 3.36
CA HIS A 25 14.21 4.32 2.81
C HIS A 25 13.03 5.09 3.40
N CYS A 26 11.84 4.49 3.47
CA CYS A 26 10.66 5.14 4.03
C CYS A 26 10.81 5.43 5.54
N GLU A 27 11.37 4.50 6.30
CA GLU A 27 11.65 4.67 7.72
C GLU A 27 12.65 5.80 7.99
N LYS A 28 13.74 5.87 7.19
CA LYS A 28 14.74 6.92 7.28
C LYS A 28 14.15 8.31 7.01
N HIS A 29 13.25 8.42 6.03
CA HIS A 29 12.64 9.69 5.62
C HIS A 29 11.34 10.03 6.34
N ARG A 30 10.84 9.16 7.21
CA ARG A 30 9.73 9.34 8.17
C ARG A 30 8.36 9.68 7.58
N PHE A 31 8.28 10.48 6.51
CA PHE A 31 7.02 10.95 5.92
C PHE A 31 6.62 10.19 4.65
N ARG A 32 7.40 9.18 4.26
CA ARG A 32 7.18 8.35 3.08
C ARG A 32 6.58 7.01 3.48
N PHE A 33 5.63 6.55 2.69
CA PHE A 33 4.93 5.30 2.92
C PHE A 33 5.10 4.37 1.72
N ALA A 34 5.55 3.13 1.96
CA ALA A 34 5.80 2.12 0.94
C ALA A 34 4.52 1.39 0.55
N VAL A 35 4.31 1.19 -0.76
CA VAL A 35 3.30 0.30 -1.33
C VAL A 35 4.03 -0.85 -2.03
N LEU A 36 3.89 -2.06 -1.50
CA LEU A 36 4.66 -3.25 -1.90
C LEU A 36 3.77 -4.29 -2.57
N ASP A 37 4.34 -5.01 -3.53
CA ASP A 37 3.69 -6.07 -4.26
C ASP A 37 4.07 -7.46 -3.75
N SER A 38 3.10 -8.36 -3.74
CA SER A 38 3.33 -9.81 -3.59
C SER A 38 3.97 -10.39 -4.85
N PRO A 39 4.58 -11.59 -4.77
CA PRO A 39 4.93 -12.34 -5.98
C PRO A 39 3.70 -12.54 -6.88
N GLU A 40 3.93 -12.54 -8.19
CA GLU A 40 2.87 -12.80 -9.17
C GLU A 40 2.32 -14.23 -9.01
N THR A 41 3.22 -15.19 -8.82
CA THR A 41 2.89 -16.59 -8.67
C THR A 41 3.39 -17.11 -7.32
N LEU A 42 2.55 -17.86 -6.63
CA LEU A 42 2.91 -18.50 -5.37
C LEU A 42 3.41 -19.92 -5.64
N ASN A 43 4.57 -20.29 -5.09
CA ASN A 43 5.14 -21.62 -5.15
C ASN A 43 4.62 -22.55 -4.04
N GLY A 44 3.36 -22.37 -3.65
CA GLY A 44 2.71 -23.11 -2.57
C GLY A 44 1.30 -22.61 -2.34
N GLY A 45 0.73 -22.92 -1.20
CA GLY A 45 -0.57 -22.42 -0.79
C GLY A 45 -0.51 -20.93 -0.40
N ILE A 46 -1.68 -20.30 -0.31
CA ILE A 46 -1.83 -18.88 0.10
C ILE A 46 -1.29 -18.65 1.53
N ASP A 47 -1.34 -19.66 2.37
CA ASP A 47 -0.81 -19.66 3.74
C ASP A 47 0.71 -19.52 3.81
N THR A 48 1.43 -19.96 2.76
CA THR A 48 2.90 -19.88 2.63
C THR A 48 3.39 -18.62 1.93
N MET A 49 2.51 -17.63 1.68
CA MET A 49 2.88 -16.40 1.00
C MET A 49 4.02 -15.68 1.74
N PRO A 50 5.12 -15.36 1.05
CA PRO A 50 6.20 -14.59 1.64
C PRO A 50 5.68 -13.20 2.04
N LYS A 51 6.13 -12.73 3.18
CA LYS A 51 5.78 -11.42 3.73
C LYS A 51 7.06 -10.61 3.89
N PRO A 52 7.05 -9.29 3.59
CA PRO A 52 8.14 -8.39 3.93
C PRO A 52 8.36 -8.35 5.45
N ARG A 53 9.53 -7.85 5.87
CA ARG A 53 9.81 -7.63 7.29
C ARG A 53 8.78 -6.70 7.93
N ASP A 54 8.67 -6.79 9.25
CA ASP A 54 7.77 -5.93 10.03
C ASP A 54 8.15 -4.44 9.85
N SER A 55 7.16 -3.63 9.49
CA SER A 55 7.31 -2.18 9.36
C SER A 55 5.97 -1.47 9.39
N MET A 56 5.89 -0.37 10.10
CA MET A 56 4.72 0.51 10.08
C MET A 56 4.71 1.44 8.85
N MET A 57 5.80 1.50 8.08
CA MET A 57 5.95 2.43 6.95
C MET A 57 5.64 1.79 5.60
N GLY A 58 4.96 0.64 5.59
CA GLY A 58 4.58 -0.03 4.36
C GLY A 58 3.28 -0.82 4.45
N ALA A 59 2.68 -1.02 3.29
CA ALA A 59 1.53 -1.90 3.08
C ALA A 59 1.80 -2.85 1.90
N TYR A 60 1.33 -4.09 2.01
CA TYR A 60 1.60 -5.18 1.08
C TYR A 60 0.30 -5.68 0.45
N TYR A 61 0.27 -5.82 -0.87
CA TYR A 61 -0.93 -6.09 -1.64
C TYR A 61 -0.85 -7.37 -2.46
N PHE A 62 -1.97 -8.09 -2.53
CA PHE A 62 -2.17 -9.34 -3.25
C PHE A 62 -3.63 -9.45 -3.71
N PRO A 63 -3.92 -10.08 -4.84
CA PRO A 63 -3.03 -10.58 -5.90
C PRO A 63 -2.71 -9.54 -6.98
N TRP A 64 -1.95 -9.97 -8.00
CA TRP A 64 -1.76 -9.21 -9.24
C TRP A 64 -3.08 -9.08 -10.00
N VAL A 65 -3.20 -7.99 -10.74
CA VAL A 65 -4.44 -7.55 -11.39
C VAL A 65 -4.30 -7.68 -12.90
N SER A 66 -5.29 -8.31 -13.56
CA SER A 66 -5.36 -8.34 -15.01
C SER A 66 -5.81 -6.99 -15.53
N MET A 67 -5.03 -6.40 -16.42
CA MET A 67 -5.30 -5.12 -17.08
C MET A 67 -5.06 -5.24 -18.58
N TYR A 68 -5.73 -4.41 -19.37
CA TYR A 68 -5.48 -4.33 -20.79
C TYR A 68 -4.24 -3.47 -21.08
N ASP A 69 -3.27 -4.06 -21.76
CA ASP A 69 -2.07 -3.37 -22.24
C ASP A 69 -2.33 -2.88 -23.68
N THR A 70 -2.37 -1.57 -23.85
CA THR A 70 -2.62 -0.94 -25.14
C THR A 70 -1.45 -1.03 -26.11
N GLU A 71 -0.22 -1.23 -25.62
CA GLU A 71 0.96 -1.37 -26.45
C GLU A 71 1.06 -2.78 -27.04
N GLN A 72 0.73 -3.79 -26.23
CA GLN A 72 0.77 -5.20 -26.62
C GLN A 72 -0.56 -5.73 -27.16
N ASP A 73 -1.62 -4.92 -27.13
CA ASP A 73 -2.99 -5.28 -27.55
C ASP A 73 -3.50 -6.57 -26.91
N LYS A 74 -3.23 -6.75 -25.61
CA LYS A 74 -3.63 -7.94 -24.85
C LYS A 74 -3.81 -7.67 -23.37
N ASN A 75 -4.50 -8.59 -22.69
CA ASN A 75 -4.56 -8.58 -21.22
C ASN A 75 -3.27 -9.11 -20.63
N VAL A 76 -2.71 -8.37 -19.68
CA VAL A 76 -1.50 -8.74 -18.91
C VAL A 76 -1.80 -8.72 -17.42
N PHE A 77 -1.05 -9.48 -16.63
CA PHE A 77 -1.07 -9.33 -15.19
C PHE A 77 -0.06 -8.25 -14.77
N ALA A 78 -0.56 -7.23 -14.12
CA ALA A 78 0.23 -6.11 -13.62
C ALA A 78 0.32 -6.16 -12.09
N PRO A 79 1.47 -5.73 -11.51
CA PRO A 79 1.61 -5.59 -10.06
C PRO A 79 0.65 -4.52 -9.53
N PRO A 80 -0.01 -4.77 -8.39
CA PRO A 80 -1.08 -3.89 -7.92
C PRO A 80 -0.62 -2.53 -7.43
N SER A 81 0.64 -2.36 -7.01
CA SER A 81 1.13 -1.14 -6.34
C SER A 81 0.88 0.15 -7.11
N GLY A 82 1.04 0.16 -8.44
CA GLY A 82 0.75 1.33 -9.27
C GLY A 82 -0.71 1.77 -9.17
N GLY A 83 -1.65 0.82 -9.32
CA GLY A 83 -3.08 1.08 -9.17
C GLY A 83 -3.48 1.46 -7.73
N ILE A 84 -2.83 0.85 -6.73
CA ILE A 84 -3.02 1.19 -5.31
C ILE A 84 -2.56 2.63 -5.03
N CYS A 85 -1.43 3.07 -5.57
CA CYS A 85 -0.99 4.47 -5.47
C CYS A 85 -2.03 5.43 -6.07
N GLY A 86 -2.61 5.07 -7.21
CA GLY A 86 -3.72 5.82 -7.82
C GLY A 86 -4.97 5.86 -6.94
N ILE A 87 -5.30 4.76 -6.25
CA ILE A 87 -6.40 4.71 -5.27
C ILE A 87 -6.09 5.60 -4.07
N TYR A 88 -4.87 5.56 -3.54
CA TYR A 88 -4.44 6.45 -2.44
C TYR A 88 -4.61 7.92 -2.83
N GLY A 89 -4.07 8.33 -3.98
CA GLY A 89 -4.20 9.70 -4.45
C GLY A 89 -5.65 10.14 -4.65
N ARG A 90 -6.50 9.26 -5.18
CA ARG A 90 -7.94 9.53 -5.34
C ARG A 90 -8.64 9.68 -3.99
N VAL A 91 -8.40 8.80 -3.03
CA VAL A 91 -9.01 8.86 -1.70
C VAL A 91 -8.52 10.10 -0.94
N ASP A 92 -7.23 10.36 -0.98
CA ASP A 92 -6.62 11.54 -0.33
C ASP A 92 -7.24 12.85 -0.85
N GLY A 93 -7.40 12.98 -2.17
CA GLY A 93 -7.97 14.17 -2.79
C GLY A 93 -9.48 14.33 -2.61
N THR A 94 -10.24 13.25 -2.38
CA THR A 94 -11.72 13.31 -2.27
C THR A 94 -12.24 13.21 -0.84
N ARG A 95 -11.53 12.49 0.02
CA ARG A 95 -11.98 12.15 1.37
C ARG A 95 -10.98 12.52 2.47
N GLY A 96 -9.72 12.76 2.09
CA GLY A 96 -8.60 13.02 2.99
C GLY A 96 -7.85 11.75 3.41
N VAL A 97 -6.59 11.95 3.84
CA VAL A 97 -5.65 10.86 4.20
C VAL A 97 -6.15 10.00 5.37
N HIS A 98 -7.01 10.54 6.23
CA HIS A 98 -7.60 9.81 7.37
C HIS A 98 -8.57 8.68 6.95
N LYS A 99 -9.08 8.72 5.70
CA LYS A 99 -9.96 7.67 5.19
C LYS A 99 -9.14 6.45 4.77
N ALA A 100 -9.50 5.28 5.30
CA ALA A 100 -8.88 4.02 4.88
C ALA A 100 -9.05 3.81 3.37
N PRO A 101 -7.98 3.53 2.59
CA PRO A 101 -8.04 3.29 1.15
C PRO A 101 -8.52 1.85 0.85
N ALA A 102 -9.63 1.47 1.46
CA ALA A 102 -10.29 0.17 1.32
C ALA A 102 -11.74 0.32 0.92
N ASN A 103 -12.31 -0.74 0.37
CA ASN A 103 -13.59 -0.77 -0.34
C ASN A 103 -13.62 0.19 -1.54
N GLU A 104 -12.47 0.44 -2.12
CA GLU A 104 -12.28 1.28 -3.31
C GLU A 104 -12.22 0.43 -4.56
N ILE A 105 -12.89 0.90 -5.64
CA ILE A 105 -12.84 0.23 -6.95
C ILE A 105 -11.43 0.35 -7.54
N PHE A 106 -10.89 -0.77 -7.98
CA PHE A 106 -9.66 -0.82 -8.76
C PHE A 106 -10.03 -0.56 -10.25
N ARG A 107 -9.91 0.70 -10.67
CA ARG A 107 -10.29 1.11 -12.03
C ARG A 107 -9.36 0.50 -13.07
N GLY A 108 -9.93 0.03 -14.19
CA GLY A 108 -9.17 -0.62 -15.26
C GLY A 108 -8.87 -2.10 -15.01
N ALA A 109 -9.19 -2.63 -13.83
CA ALA A 109 -9.05 -4.06 -13.54
C ALA A 109 -10.09 -4.86 -14.33
N LEU A 110 -9.63 -5.89 -15.03
CA LEU A 110 -10.46 -6.84 -15.81
C LEU A 110 -10.59 -8.18 -15.11
N GLY A 111 -9.67 -8.50 -14.20
CA GLY A 111 -9.64 -9.76 -13.47
C GLY A 111 -8.52 -9.77 -12.44
N LEU A 112 -8.40 -10.88 -11.73
CA LEU A 112 -7.37 -11.12 -10.72
C LEU A 112 -6.62 -12.41 -11.02
N LYS A 113 -5.32 -12.45 -10.70
CA LYS A 113 -4.50 -13.68 -10.83
C LYS A 113 -5.02 -14.80 -9.92
N TYR A 114 -5.54 -14.44 -8.75
CA TYR A 114 -6.15 -15.35 -7.78
C TYR A 114 -7.48 -14.77 -7.29
N ASN A 115 -8.54 -15.58 -7.36
CA ASN A 115 -9.83 -15.23 -6.79
C ASN A 115 -9.91 -15.74 -5.36
N LEU A 116 -9.84 -14.83 -4.41
CA LEU A 116 -9.79 -15.13 -2.98
C LEU A 116 -11.19 -15.35 -2.40
N THR A 117 -11.32 -16.42 -1.63
CA THR A 117 -12.48 -16.70 -0.78
C THR A 117 -12.44 -15.90 0.52
N ASP A 118 -13.54 -15.86 1.27
CA ASP A 118 -13.58 -15.23 2.59
C ASP A 118 -12.62 -15.91 3.58
N ALA A 119 -12.56 -17.24 3.56
CA ALA A 119 -11.66 -18.00 4.43
C ALA A 119 -10.18 -17.69 4.15
N GLU A 120 -9.79 -17.60 2.88
CA GLU A 120 -8.42 -17.24 2.51
C GLU A 120 -8.07 -15.82 2.94
N GLN A 121 -9.00 -14.87 2.82
CA GLN A 121 -8.80 -13.51 3.31
C GLN A 121 -8.66 -13.46 4.83
N GLU A 122 -9.42 -14.27 5.56
CA GLU A 122 -9.29 -14.38 7.03
C GLU A 122 -7.92 -14.87 7.47
N LEU A 123 -7.23 -15.66 6.65
CA LEU A 123 -5.84 -16.08 6.89
C LEU A 123 -4.81 -15.00 6.56
N LEU A 124 -5.06 -14.20 5.51
CA LEU A 124 -4.11 -13.20 4.99
C LEU A 124 -4.18 -11.87 5.76
N ASN A 125 -5.37 -11.40 6.06
CA ASN A 125 -5.59 -10.09 6.65
C ASN A 125 -4.91 -9.90 8.03
N PRO A 126 -4.91 -10.88 8.96
CA PRO A 126 -4.15 -10.76 10.21
C PRO A 126 -2.63 -10.66 10.01
N LYS A 127 -2.12 -11.21 8.92
CA LYS A 127 -0.70 -11.12 8.54
C LYS A 127 -0.30 -9.74 7.96
N GLY A 128 -1.26 -8.82 7.78
CA GLY A 128 -1.01 -7.51 7.17
C GLY A 128 -0.98 -7.55 5.63
N ILE A 129 -1.54 -8.59 5.02
CA ILE A 129 -1.65 -8.72 3.57
C ILE A 129 -3.00 -8.17 3.14
N ASN A 130 -2.99 -7.11 2.33
CA ASN A 130 -4.20 -6.44 1.86
C ASN A 130 -4.69 -7.11 0.57
N CYS A 131 -5.85 -7.74 0.66
CA CYS A 131 -6.43 -8.46 -0.46
C CYS A 131 -7.12 -7.52 -1.45
N ILE A 132 -6.97 -7.81 -2.74
CA ILE A 132 -7.80 -7.27 -3.82
C ILE A 132 -8.78 -8.38 -4.20
N ARG A 133 -10.07 -8.06 -4.24
CA ARG A 133 -11.12 -9.06 -4.46
C ARG A 133 -12.11 -8.63 -5.53
N ASP A 134 -12.64 -9.60 -6.24
CA ASP A 134 -13.76 -9.40 -7.14
C ASP A 134 -15.07 -9.72 -6.41
N PHE A 135 -15.99 -8.78 -6.44
CA PHE A 135 -17.33 -8.91 -5.85
C PHE A 135 -18.38 -8.87 -6.95
N PRO A 136 -19.18 -9.95 -7.12
CA PRO A 136 -20.24 -9.97 -8.12
C PRO A 136 -21.13 -8.73 -8.04
N GLY A 137 -21.29 -8.05 -9.17
CA GLY A 137 -22.10 -6.82 -9.27
C GLY A 137 -21.49 -5.56 -8.65
N ARG A 138 -20.33 -5.67 -7.94
CA ARG A 138 -19.64 -4.54 -7.31
C ARG A 138 -18.23 -4.29 -7.88
N GLY A 139 -17.73 -5.23 -8.69
CA GLY A 139 -16.43 -5.18 -9.35
C GLY A 139 -15.23 -5.42 -8.43
N ILE A 140 -14.05 -5.28 -9.00
CA ILE A 140 -12.78 -5.53 -8.32
C ILE A 140 -12.47 -4.38 -7.36
N ARG A 141 -12.19 -4.71 -6.09
CA ARG A 141 -11.98 -3.73 -5.02
C ARG A 141 -10.80 -4.10 -4.13
N VAL A 142 -10.14 -3.08 -3.62
CA VAL A 142 -9.21 -3.22 -2.50
C VAL A 142 -10.00 -3.54 -1.24
N TRP A 143 -9.68 -4.67 -0.59
CA TRP A 143 -10.44 -5.16 0.58
C TRP A 143 -9.56 -5.34 1.81
N GLY A 144 -8.64 -4.38 2.02
CA GLY A 144 -7.75 -4.30 3.16
C GLY A 144 -7.03 -2.96 3.22
N ALA A 145 -6.70 -2.50 4.42
CA ALA A 145 -5.93 -1.27 4.66
C ALA A 145 -5.06 -1.42 5.90
N ARG A 146 -4.30 -2.52 5.97
CA ARG A 146 -3.35 -2.77 7.05
C ARG A 146 -1.92 -2.48 6.60
N THR A 147 -1.13 -1.97 7.53
CA THR A 147 0.33 -1.96 7.40
C THR A 147 0.87 -3.37 7.59
N ILE A 148 2.13 -3.59 7.28
CA ILE A 148 2.83 -4.85 7.57
C ILE A 148 3.37 -4.91 9.01
N SER A 149 2.98 -3.94 9.87
CA SER A 149 3.38 -3.90 11.27
C SER A 149 2.64 -4.88 12.15
N SER A 150 3.36 -5.50 13.06
CA SER A 150 2.81 -6.28 14.17
C SER A 150 2.30 -5.40 15.32
N ASN A 151 2.73 -4.13 15.38
CA ASN A 151 2.28 -3.19 16.42
C ASN A 151 0.81 -2.79 16.18
N PRO A 152 -0.10 -3.05 17.15
CA PRO A 152 -1.52 -2.75 17.00
C PRO A 152 -1.83 -1.25 16.85
N GLU A 153 -0.99 -0.35 17.37
CA GLU A 153 -1.16 1.10 17.24
C GLU A 153 -0.95 1.57 15.80
N TRP A 154 -0.04 0.95 15.07
CA TRP A 154 0.30 1.28 13.69
C TRP A 154 -0.26 0.30 12.66
N ARG A 155 -1.28 -0.43 13.03
CA ARG A 155 -1.89 -1.49 12.22
C ARG A 155 -2.54 -0.98 10.93
N TYR A 156 -3.05 0.25 10.90
CA TYR A 156 -3.85 0.76 9.79
C TYR A 156 -3.11 1.79 8.94
N VAL A 157 -3.20 1.62 7.63
CA VAL A 157 -2.58 2.49 6.61
C VAL A 157 -3.00 3.94 6.78
N ASN A 158 -4.29 4.20 6.93
CA ASN A 158 -4.81 5.56 7.09
C ASN A 158 -4.32 6.23 8.38
N VAL A 159 -4.18 5.50 9.46
CA VAL A 159 -3.64 6.02 10.72
C VAL A 159 -2.17 6.41 10.53
N ARG A 160 -1.31 5.49 10.04
CA ARG A 160 0.11 5.80 9.85
C ARG A 160 0.33 6.94 8.85
N ARG A 161 -0.38 6.95 7.73
CA ARG A 161 -0.26 8.00 6.72
C ARG A 161 -0.76 9.36 7.22
N LEU A 162 -1.83 9.38 8.02
CA LEU A 162 -2.29 10.60 8.69
C LEU A 162 -1.20 11.18 9.59
N PHE A 163 -0.56 10.34 10.39
CA PHE A 163 0.55 10.79 11.25
C PHE A 163 1.73 11.29 10.42
N CYS A 164 2.11 10.62 9.31
CA CYS A 164 3.15 11.14 8.41
C CYS A 164 2.82 12.55 7.92
N MET A 165 1.57 12.78 7.49
CA MET A 165 1.12 14.08 7.01
C MET A 165 1.14 15.15 8.12
N VAL A 166 0.65 14.81 9.32
CA VAL A 166 0.60 15.74 10.46
C VAL A 166 2.02 16.08 10.94
N GLU A 167 2.88 15.07 11.10
CA GLU A 167 4.28 15.25 11.50
C GLU A 167 5.02 16.17 10.50
N GLN A 168 4.83 15.95 9.19
CA GLN A 168 5.43 16.78 8.14
C GLN A 168 4.89 18.22 8.17
N ALA A 169 3.57 18.38 8.33
CA ALA A 169 2.94 19.70 8.42
C ALA A 169 3.41 20.49 9.64
N LEU A 170 3.53 19.83 10.79
CA LEU A 170 4.06 20.44 12.01
C LEU A 170 5.52 20.83 11.84
N GLN A 171 6.35 19.95 11.32
CA GLN A 171 7.77 20.26 11.07
C GLN A 171 7.92 21.48 10.16
N ASN A 172 7.19 21.51 9.04
CA ASN A 172 7.25 22.64 8.10
C ASN A 172 6.71 23.93 8.71
N GLY A 173 5.59 23.83 9.46
CA GLY A 173 4.94 24.99 10.09
C GLY A 173 5.71 25.58 11.28
N THR A 174 6.60 24.81 11.91
CA THR A 174 7.34 25.24 13.11
C THR A 174 8.84 25.49 12.86
N ASN A 175 9.33 25.33 11.63
CA ASN A 175 10.75 25.53 11.29
C ASN A 175 11.27 26.96 11.68
N TRP A 176 10.40 27.94 11.65
CA TRP A 176 10.74 29.32 12.00
C TRP A 176 11.07 29.52 13.49
N VAL A 177 10.58 28.63 14.38
CA VAL A 177 10.75 28.75 15.84
C VAL A 177 12.17 28.41 16.30
N VAL A 178 12.98 27.75 15.47
CA VAL A 178 14.28 27.14 15.86
C VAL A 178 15.24 28.16 16.45
N PHE A 179 15.18 29.42 16.05
CA PHE A 179 16.06 30.48 16.53
C PHE A 179 15.33 31.60 17.29
N GLU A 180 14.03 31.40 17.61
CA GLU A 180 13.28 32.39 18.36
C GLU A 180 13.66 32.37 19.86
N PRO A 181 13.67 33.54 20.52
CA PRO A 181 13.94 33.65 21.96
C PRO A 181 12.90 32.86 22.77
N ASN A 182 13.35 32.18 23.81
CA ASN A 182 12.48 31.50 24.76
C ASN A 182 11.99 32.53 25.80
N THR A 183 10.88 33.23 25.47
CA THR A 183 10.25 34.25 26.36
C THR A 183 9.11 33.65 27.15
#